data_7fdaf76307799d421ad5a195148dcb4e
#
_entry.id   7fdaf76307799d421ad5a195148dcb4e
#
_cell.length_a   1.000
_cell.length_b   1.000
_cell.length_c   1.000
_cell.angle_alpha   90.00
_cell.angle_beta   90.00
_cell.angle_gamma   90.00
#
_symmetry.space_group_name_H-M   'P 1'
#
loop_
_entity.id
_entity.type
_entity.pdbx_description
1 polymer ?
#
loop_
_entity_poly.entity_id
_entity_poly.type
_entity_poly.pdbx_seq_one_letter_code
_entity_poly.pdbx_strand_id
1 'polypeptide(L)'
;MKTHNLQQGSQEWHQFRASHFGGSEASAMLGISPYKSRTELLREKKTGIAPEVDAATQRIFDRGHEIEALARVFAEQVIGDDLYPVTCSSDKLSASCDGLTLDEVIAWECKSLNKADFETVKNGELPEKHWTQCQQVLLVTGAEKLLFTISDGTEENTAHVWVMPNPEQQQRIIDGW
;
A
#
# COMPACT_ATOMS: atom_id res chain seq x y z
N MET A 1 -12.68 11.31 2.75
CA MET A 1 -12.45 9.84 2.75
C MET A 1 -13.69 9.10 3.24
N LYS A 2 -13.94 7.88 2.75
CA LYS A 2 -14.95 6.94 3.23
C LYS A 2 -14.27 5.66 3.67
N THR A 3 -14.49 5.23 4.90
CA THR A 3 -13.97 3.96 5.43
C THR A 3 -14.91 2.80 5.17
N HIS A 4 -14.35 1.60 5.00
CA HIS A 4 -15.08 0.37 4.73
C HIS A 4 -14.63 -0.70 5.71
N ASN A 5 -15.59 -1.31 6.41
CA ASN A 5 -15.31 -2.44 7.31
C ASN A 5 -15.21 -3.73 6.48
N LEU A 6 -14.05 -3.95 5.87
CA LEU A 6 -13.77 -5.09 4.99
C LEU A 6 -12.53 -5.83 5.50
N GLN A 7 -12.66 -7.12 5.67
CA GLN A 7 -11.51 -7.97 5.95
C GLN A 7 -10.75 -8.23 4.64
N GLN A 8 -9.47 -7.91 4.60
CA GLN A 8 -8.60 -8.16 3.46
C GLN A 8 -8.62 -9.66 3.09
N GLY A 9 -8.77 -9.96 1.79
CA GLY A 9 -8.91 -11.32 1.27
C GLY A 9 -10.31 -11.91 1.34
N SER A 10 -11.29 -11.25 1.97
CA SER A 10 -12.70 -11.68 1.95
C SER A 10 -13.35 -11.49 0.57
N GLN A 11 -14.46 -12.18 0.33
CA GLN A 11 -15.22 -12.02 -0.92
C GLN A 11 -15.70 -10.58 -1.11
N GLU A 12 -16.15 -9.92 -0.04
CA GLU A 12 -16.59 -8.53 -0.05
C GLU A 12 -15.45 -7.58 -0.39
N TRP A 13 -14.26 -7.84 0.13
CA TRP A 13 -13.07 -7.07 -0.20
C TRP A 13 -12.67 -7.24 -1.67
N HIS A 14 -12.74 -8.44 -2.23
CA HIS A 14 -12.49 -8.67 -3.66
C HIS A 14 -13.52 -7.96 -4.54
N GLN A 15 -14.81 -7.98 -4.17
CA GLN A 15 -15.88 -7.25 -4.88
C GLN A 15 -15.64 -5.73 -4.82
N PHE A 16 -15.28 -5.22 -3.66
CA PHE A 16 -14.91 -3.82 -3.49
C PHE A 16 -13.75 -3.44 -4.41
N ARG A 17 -12.67 -4.20 -4.41
CA ARG A 17 -11.50 -3.96 -5.29
C ARG A 17 -11.84 -4.03 -6.77
N ALA A 18 -12.73 -4.92 -7.18
CA ALA A 18 -13.15 -5.01 -8.57
C ALA A 18 -13.85 -3.71 -9.08
N SER A 19 -14.50 -2.98 -8.18
CA SER A 19 -15.25 -1.74 -8.50
C SER A 19 -14.47 -0.45 -8.20
N HIS A 20 -13.27 -0.54 -7.61
CA HIS A 20 -12.43 0.59 -7.24
C HIS A 20 -11.02 0.47 -7.82
N PHE A 21 -10.31 1.57 -7.85
CA PHE A 21 -8.94 1.71 -8.35
C PHE A 21 -7.98 1.69 -7.14
N GLY A 22 -7.37 0.53 -6.88
CA GLY A 22 -6.56 0.30 -5.68
C GLY A 22 -5.16 0.90 -5.75
N GLY A 23 -4.64 1.40 -4.62
CA GLY A 23 -3.31 1.99 -4.53
C GLY A 23 -2.19 1.04 -4.97
N SER A 24 -2.28 -0.25 -4.61
CA SER A 24 -1.31 -1.28 -5.05
C SER A 24 -1.34 -1.56 -6.56
N GLU A 25 -2.35 -1.08 -7.28
CA GLU A 25 -2.52 -1.26 -8.73
C GLU A 25 -2.08 -0.01 -9.53
N ALA A 26 -1.85 1.11 -8.87
CA ALA A 26 -1.52 2.38 -9.52
C ALA A 26 -0.26 2.31 -10.39
N SER A 27 0.77 1.57 -9.96
CA SER A 27 1.98 1.37 -10.77
C SER A 27 1.70 0.62 -12.08
N ALA A 28 0.81 -0.39 -12.02
CA ALA A 28 0.40 -1.13 -13.22
C ALA A 28 -0.42 -0.26 -14.16
N MET A 29 -1.33 0.59 -13.62
CA MET A 29 -2.09 1.54 -14.42
C MET A 29 -1.19 2.53 -15.15
N LEU A 30 -0.14 3.02 -14.52
CA LEU A 30 0.84 3.90 -15.14
C LEU A 30 1.83 3.19 -16.08
N GLY A 31 1.76 1.86 -16.16
CA GLY A 31 2.66 1.06 -17.02
C GLY A 31 4.10 0.96 -16.51
N ILE A 32 4.32 1.22 -15.22
CA ILE A 32 5.65 1.19 -14.58
C ILE A 32 5.81 0.04 -13.57
N SER A 33 4.79 -0.81 -13.40
CA SER A 33 4.89 -1.98 -12.52
C SER A 33 5.79 -3.06 -13.13
N PRO A 34 6.73 -3.63 -12.34
CA PRO A 34 7.51 -4.78 -12.79
C PRO A 34 6.73 -6.11 -12.73
N TYR A 35 5.53 -6.12 -12.11
CA TYR A 35 4.79 -7.35 -11.80
C TYR A 35 3.55 -7.56 -12.66
N LYS A 36 2.92 -6.49 -13.13
CA LYS A 36 1.67 -6.54 -13.88
C LYS A 36 1.63 -5.44 -14.92
N SER A 37 1.30 -5.77 -16.16
CA SER A 37 1.12 -4.79 -17.21
C SER A 37 -0.21 -4.04 -17.07
N ARG A 38 -0.29 -2.85 -17.67
CA ARG A 38 -1.54 -2.07 -17.75
C ARG A 38 -2.66 -2.86 -18.44
N THR A 39 -2.35 -3.60 -19.49
CA THR A 39 -3.32 -4.40 -20.25
C THR A 39 -3.93 -5.51 -19.40
N GLU A 40 -3.13 -6.19 -18.59
CA GLU A 40 -3.60 -7.22 -17.65
C GLU A 40 -4.51 -6.62 -16.59
N LEU A 41 -4.10 -5.48 -15.98
CA LEU A 41 -4.93 -4.79 -15.01
C LEU A 41 -6.28 -4.37 -15.60
N LEU A 42 -6.30 -3.76 -16.79
CA LEU A 42 -7.54 -3.34 -17.44
C LEU A 42 -8.45 -4.53 -17.77
N ARG A 43 -7.88 -5.67 -18.15
CA ARG A 43 -8.65 -6.90 -18.36
C ARG A 43 -9.30 -7.39 -17.07
N GLU A 44 -8.55 -7.43 -15.96
CA GLU A 44 -9.07 -7.80 -14.64
C GLU A 44 -10.21 -6.87 -14.21
N LYS A 45 -10.02 -5.55 -14.32
CA LYS A 45 -11.06 -4.56 -13.99
C LYS A 45 -12.32 -4.71 -14.85
N LYS A 46 -12.16 -4.98 -16.15
CA LYS A 46 -13.28 -5.14 -17.08
C LYS A 46 -14.06 -6.44 -16.83
N THR A 47 -13.38 -7.53 -16.52
CA THR A 47 -13.99 -8.85 -16.38
C THR A 47 -14.39 -9.17 -14.94
N GLY A 48 -13.81 -8.47 -13.95
CA GLY A 48 -13.93 -8.83 -12.53
C GLY A 48 -13.20 -10.12 -12.16
N ILE A 49 -12.41 -10.70 -13.09
CA ILE A 49 -11.69 -11.96 -12.90
C ILE A 49 -10.23 -11.63 -12.61
N ALA A 50 -9.80 -11.86 -11.37
CA ALA A 50 -8.39 -11.85 -11.00
C ALA A 50 -7.77 -13.23 -11.26
N PRO A 51 -6.45 -13.30 -11.56
CA PRO A 51 -5.75 -14.58 -11.64
C PRO A 51 -5.88 -15.37 -10.33
N GLU A 52 -5.97 -16.69 -10.45
CA GLU A 52 -5.89 -17.56 -9.28
C GLU A 52 -4.53 -17.39 -8.59
N VAL A 53 -4.57 -17.26 -7.28
CA VAL A 53 -3.38 -17.21 -6.44
C VAL A 53 -2.97 -18.65 -6.12
N ASP A 54 -1.80 -19.08 -6.58
CA ASP A 54 -1.30 -20.39 -6.23
C ASP A 54 -0.83 -20.48 -4.77
N ALA A 55 -0.66 -21.69 -4.25
CA ALA A 55 -0.29 -21.91 -2.85
C ALA A 55 1.09 -21.33 -2.48
N ALA A 56 2.00 -21.12 -3.44
CA ALA A 56 3.30 -20.49 -3.20
C ALA A 56 3.13 -18.97 -3.01
N THR A 57 2.38 -18.35 -3.89
CA THR A 57 2.03 -16.91 -3.80
C THR A 57 1.22 -16.62 -2.54
N GLN A 58 0.28 -17.51 -2.16
CA GLN A 58 -0.47 -17.33 -0.92
C GLN A 58 0.44 -17.33 0.31
N ARG A 59 1.42 -18.23 0.38
CA ARG A 59 2.41 -18.23 1.49
C ARG A 59 3.23 -16.94 1.55
N ILE A 60 3.52 -16.32 0.41
CA ILE A 60 4.21 -15.01 0.37
C ILE A 60 3.31 -13.93 0.98
N PHE A 61 2.02 -13.93 0.65
CA PHE A 61 1.06 -12.97 1.22
C PHE A 61 0.87 -13.18 2.73
N ASP A 62 0.71 -14.44 3.17
CA ASP A 62 0.57 -14.76 4.60
C ASP A 62 1.80 -14.31 5.38
N ARG A 63 2.99 -14.59 4.84
CA ARG A 63 4.25 -14.11 5.44
C ARG A 63 4.35 -12.57 5.46
N GLY A 64 3.86 -11.91 4.42
CA GLY A 64 3.77 -10.44 4.37
C GLY A 64 2.93 -9.88 5.51
N HIS A 65 1.76 -10.45 5.78
CA HIS A 65 0.89 -10.05 6.88
C HIS A 65 1.50 -10.31 8.26
N GLU A 66 2.22 -11.42 8.44
CA GLU A 66 2.96 -11.69 9.69
C GLU A 66 4.04 -10.61 9.94
N ILE A 67 4.82 -10.29 8.90
CA ILE A 67 5.86 -9.24 8.98
C ILE A 67 5.23 -7.88 9.28
N GLU A 68 4.14 -7.52 8.62
CA GLU A 68 3.39 -6.29 8.86
C GLU A 68 2.97 -6.18 10.33
N ALA A 69 2.37 -7.24 10.88
CA ALA A 69 1.93 -7.25 12.28
C ALA A 69 3.09 -7.05 13.27
N LEU A 70 4.26 -7.64 12.99
CA LEU A 70 5.46 -7.47 13.81
C LEU A 70 6.10 -6.09 13.64
N ALA A 71 6.17 -5.58 12.43
CA ALA A 71 6.78 -4.29 12.11
C ALA A 71 5.95 -3.09 12.61
N ARG A 72 4.63 -3.28 12.82
CA ARG A 72 3.72 -2.25 13.33
C ARG A 72 4.19 -1.64 14.65
N VAL A 73 4.67 -2.47 15.57
CA VAL A 73 5.18 -2.01 16.88
C VAL A 73 6.33 -1.01 16.71
N PHE A 74 7.24 -1.26 15.76
CA PHE A 74 8.36 -0.35 15.49
C PHE A 74 7.89 0.93 14.80
N ALA A 75 6.89 0.84 13.91
CA ALA A 75 6.31 2.01 13.25
C ALA A 75 5.57 2.91 14.27
N GLU A 76 4.79 2.32 15.17
CA GLU A 76 4.09 3.04 16.24
C GLU A 76 5.06 3.76 17.20
N GLN A 77 6.22 3.16 17.49
CA GLN A 77 7.28 3.82 18.28
C GLN A 77 7.84 5.06 17.56
N VAL A 78 8.03 4.99 16.23
CA VAL A 78 8.52 6.11 15.42
C VAL A 78 7.47 7.21 15.27
N ILE A 79 6.21 6.82 15.12
CA ILE A 79 5.07 7.75 14.95
C ILE A 79 4.68 8.38 16.29
N GLY A 80 4.74 7.60 17.38
CA GLY A 80 4.29 8.00 18.71
C GLY A 80 2.77 7.87 18.91
N ASP A 81 2.10 7.06 18.07
CA ASP A 81 0.65 6.83 18.11
C ASP A 81 0.33 5.42 17.59
N ASP A 82 -0.86 4.92 17.91
CA ASP A 82 -1.35 3.61 17.48
C ASP A 82 -1.78 3.63 15.98
N LEU A 83 -1.56 2.52 15.30
CA LEU A 83 -1.88 2.33 13.90
C LEU A 83 -2.99 1.30 13.69
N TYR A 84 -4.02 1.68 12.97
CA TYR A 84 -5.18 0.82 12.67
C TYR A 84 -5.23 0.49 11.18
N PRO A 85 -5.30 -0.80 10.77
CA PRO A 85 -5.50 -1.16 9.37
C PRO A 85 -6.87 -0.67 8.89
N VAL A 86 -6.89 -0.04 7.73
CA VAL A 86 -8.13 0.52 7.18
C VAL A 86 -8.23 0.34 5.67
N THR A 87 -9.40 -0.08 5.20
CA THR A 87 -9.77 0.03 3.78
C THR A 87 -10.62 1.28 3.59
N CYS A 88 -10.20 2.16 2.69
CA CYS A 88 -10.86 3.42 2.45
C CYS A 88 -10.96 3.76 0.96
N SER A 89 -11.85 4.69 0.63
CA SER A 89 -11.99 5.23 -0.72
C SER A 89 -12.27 6.73 -0.73
N SER A 90 -11.87 7.36 -1.81
CA SER A 90 -12.27 8.70 -2.21
C SER A 90 -12.73 8.61 -3.66
N ASP A 91 -14.03 8.74 -3.85
CA ASP A 91 -14.68 8.46 -5.14
C ASP A 91 -14.38 7.02 -5.64
N LYS A 92 -13.75 6.86 -6.79
CA LYS A 92 -13.34 5.56 -7.34
C LYS A 92 -11.96 5.09 -6.90
N LEU A 93 -11.13 5.98 -6.38
CA LEU A 93 -9.82 5.62 -5.85
C LEU A 93 -9.96 4.95 -4.49
N SER A 94 -9.17 3.93 -4.24
CA SER A 94 -9.15 3.22 -2.96
C SER A 94 -7.75 2.93 -2.47
N ALA A 95 -7.64 2.75 -1.16
CA ALA A 95 -6.46 2.30 -0.48
C ALA A 95 -6.83 1.28 0.60
N SER A 96 -6.03 0.22 0.73
CA SER A 96 -5.98 -0.62 1.91
C SER A 96 -4.69 -0.26 2.60
N CYS A 97 -4.79 0.54 3.66
CA CYS A 97 -3.63 1.00 4.42
C CYS A 97 -3.26 -0.04 5.46
N ASP A 98 -1.97 -0.34 5.58
CA ASP A 98 -1.46 -1.23 6.63
C ASP A 98 -1.64 -0.57 8.01
N GLY A 99 -1.66 0.76 8.07
CA GLY A 99 -2.01 1.54 9.24
C GLY A 99 -2.42 2.97 8.93
N LEU A 100 -3.32 3.51 9.76
CA LEU A 100 -3.70 4.92 9.80
C LEU A 100 -3.89 5.29 11.27
N THR A 101 -3.41 6.45 11.71
CA THR A 101 -3.67 6.97 13.05
C THR A 101 -5.15 7.31 13.22
N LEU A 102 -5.64 7.30 14.45
CA LEU A 102 -7.07 7.52 14.73
C LEU A 102 -7.54 8.92 14.30
N ASP A 103 -6.66 9.91 14.34
CA ASP A 103 -6.89 11.27 13.87
C ASP A 103 -6.76 11.44 12.34
N GLU A 104 -6.43 10.34 11.63
CA GLU A 104 -6.25 10.27 10.17
C GLU A 104 -5.07 11.13 9.63
N VAL A 105 -4.17 11.58 10.49
CA VAL A 105 -3.05 12.48 10.12
C VAL A 105 -1.88 11.73 9.52
N ILE A 106 -1.59 10.51 10.00
CA ILE A 106 -0.42 9.72 9.57
C ILE A 106 -0.86 8.37 9.03
N ALA A 107 -0.50 8.08 7.79
CA ALA A 107 -0.64 6.76 7.20
C ALA A 107 0.65 5.94 7.33
N TRP A 108 0.52 4.63 7.27
CA TRP A 108 1.64 3.69 7.28
C TRP A 108 1.49 2.65 6.18
N GLU A 109 2.61 2.32 5.54
CA GLU A 109 2.72 1.25 4.53
C GLU A 109 3.96 0.42 4.82
N CYS A 110 3.82 -0.90 4.88
CA CYS A 110 4.88 -1.85 5.17
C CYS A 110 5.15 -2.77 3.97
N LYS A 111 6.42 -3.03 3.73
CA LYS A 111 6.87 -4.01 2.74
C LYS A 111 7.86 -4.98 3.35
N SER A 112 7.75 -6.24 2.95
CA SER A 112 8.70 -7.27 3.34
C SER A 112 10.12 -6.92 2.88
N LEU A 113 11.10 -7.31 3.69
CA LEU A 113 12.50 -7.03 3.48
C LEU A 113 12.97 -7.47 2.07
N ASN A 114 13.44 -6.52 1.32
CA ASN A 114 14.29 -6.68 0.15
C ASN A 114 15.57 -5.90 0.38
N LYS A 115 16.71 -6.51 0.17
CA LYS A 115 18.00 -5.91 0.52
C LYS A 115 18.26 -4.56 -0.16
N ALA A 116 17.92 -4.43 -1.45
CA ALA A 116 18.13 -3.19 -2.20
C ALA A 116 17.21 -2.08 -1.68
N ASP A 117 15.92 -2.40 -1.48
CA ASP A 117 14.95 -1.44 -0.93
C ASP A 117 15.30 -1.03 0.50
N PHE A 118 15.78 -1.97 1.32
CA PHE A 118 16.20 -1.70 2.69
C PHE A 118 17.35 -0.69 2.75
N GLU A 119 18.38 -0.86 1.92
CA GLU A 119 19.49 0.11 1.86
C GLU A 119 19.02 1.49 1.35
N THR A 120 18.08 1.52 0.38
CA THR A 120 17.50 2.77 -0.10
C THR A 120 16.76 3.50 1.05
N VAL A 121 15.92 2.78 1.80
CA VAL A 121 15.17 3.35 2.93
C VAL A 121 16.09 3.80 4.06
N LYS A 122 17.15 3.04 4.38
CA LYS A 122 18.17 3.45 5.35
C LYS A 122 18.88 4.74 4.98
N ASN A 123 19.02 5.02 3.69
CA ASN A 123 19.59 6.28 3.19
C ASN A 123 18.56 7.43 3.16
N GLY A 124 17.34 7.22 3.66
CA GLY A 124 16.28 8.22 3.73
C GLY A 124 15.52 8.43 2.41
N GLU A 125 15.60 7.48 1.49
CA GLU A 125 14.96 7.56 0.18
C GLU A 125 13.85 6.52 0.05
N LEU A 126 12.75 6.89 -0.63
CA LEU A 126 11.68 5.95 -0.99
C LEU A 126 12.09 5.18 -2.26
N PRO A 127 12.08 3.82 -2.24
CA PRO A 127 12.32 3.05 -3.46
C PRO A 127 11.31 3.40 -4.55
N GLU A 128 11.79 3.70 -5.76
CA GLU A 128 10.99 4.26 -6.86
C GLU A 128 9.73 3.44 -7.17
N LYS A 129 9.80 2.13 -7.10
CA LYS A 129 8.65 1.24 -7.40
C LYS A 129 7.46 1.39 -6.44
N HIS A 130 7.64 2.05 -5.27
CA HIS A 130 6.59 2.18 -4.24
C HIS A 130 5.93 3.57 -4.21
N TRP A 131 6.44 4.56 -4.94
CA TRP A 131 5.91 5.93 -4.85
C TRP A 131 4.43 6.03 -5.23
N THR A 132 4.00 5.28 -6.24
CA THR A 132 2.61 5.33 -6.71
C THR A 132 1.62 4.87 -5.65
N GLN A 133 1.94 3.78 -4.95
CA GLN A 133 1.11 3.27 -3.86
C GLN A 133 1.07 4.27 -2.71
N CYS A 134 2.23 4.75 -2.25
CA CYS A 134 2.31 5.73 -1.16
C CYS A 134 1.54 7.01 -1.49
N GLN A 135 1.70 7.55 -2.71
CA GLN A 135 0.99 8.76 -3.11
C GLN A 135 -0.51 8.55 -3.27
N GLN A 136 -0.96 7.36 -3.72
CA GLN A 136 -2.40 7.07 -3.76
C GLN A 136 -2.99 6.88 -2.35
N VAL A 137 -2.27 6.26 -1.42
CA VAL A 137 -2.68 6.19 -0.02
C VAL A 137 -2.87 7.60 0.54
N LEU A 138 -1.89 8.49 0.39
CA LEU A 138 -1.97 9.88 0.83
C LEU A 138 -3.13 10.64 0.17
N LEU A 139 -3.34 10.45 -1.14
CA LEU A 139 -4.44 11.07 -1.89
C LEU A 139 -5.82 10.62 -1.40
N VAL A 140 -5.98 9.32 -1.10
CA VAL A 140 -7.26 8.74 -0.69
C VAL A 140 -7.58 9.05 0.77
N THR A 141 -6.58 8.97 1.64
CA THR A 141 -6.75 9.23 3.09
C THR A 141 -6.81 10.72 3.41
N GLY A 142 -6.10 11.55 2.66
CA GLY A 142 -5.86 12.95 3.00
C GLY A 142 -4.84 13.11 4.12
N ALA A 143 -4.12 12.07 4.51
CA ALA A 143 -3.10 12.13 5.55
C ALA A 143 -1.99 13.12 5.18
N GLU A 144 -1.46 13.80 6.18
CA GLU A 144 -0.41 14.82 6.01
C GLU A 144 0.93 14.21 5.62
N LYS A 145 1.19 12.97 6.04
CA LYS A 145 2.40 12.21 5.71
C LYS A 145 2.16 10.71 5.83
N LEU A 146 3.06 9.93 5.24
CA LEU A 146 3.06 8.49 5.32
C LEU A 146 4.43 8.01 5.80
N LEU A 147 4.46 7.09 6.77
CA LEU A 147 5.67 6.37 7.13
C LEU A 147 5.75 5.10 6.26
N PHE A 148 6.76 5.03 5.40
CA PHE A 148 7.05 3.82 4.63
C PHE A 148 8.08 2.98 5.37
N THR A 149 7.81 1.69 5.50
CA THR A 149 8.65 0.74 6.26
C THR A 149 9.04 -0.45 5.40
N ILE A 150 10.30 -0.85 5.49
CA ILE A 150 10.81 -2.15 5.03
C ILE A 150 11.21 -2.95 6.26
N SER A 151 10.74 -4.20 6.37
CA SER A 151 11.02 -5.04 7.54
C SER A 151 11.00 -6.53 7.21
N ASP A 152 11.66 -7.34 8.04
CA ASP A 152 11.46 -8.79 8.14
C ASP A 152 10.71 -9.19 9.43
N GLY A 153 10.25 -8.20 10.19
CA GLY A 153 9.56 -8.34 11.47
C GLY A 153 10.50 -8.21 12.68
N THR A 154 11.80 -7.91 12.48
CA THR A 154 12.76 -7.67 13.55
C THR A 154 13.19 -6.21 13.57
N GLU A 155 13.53 -5.67 14.74
CA GLU A 155 14.00 -4.30 14.89
C GLU A 155 15.28 -4.01 14.08
N GLU A 156 16.23 -4.96 14.10
CA GLU A 156 17.53 -4.85 13.41
C GLU A 156 17.35 -4.68 11.89
N ASN A 157 16.37 -5.36 11.32
CA ASN A 157 16.08 -5.36 9.88
C ASN A 157 14.84 -4.51 9.53
N THR A 158 14.55 -3.49 10.33
CA THR A 158 13.48 -2.54 10.08
C THR A 158 14.05 -1.16 9.79
N ALA A 159 13.62 -0.56 8.68
CA ALA A 159 13.99 0.78 8.27
C ALA A 159 12.76 1.56 7.82
N HIS A 160 12.79 2.88 8.06
CA HIS A 160 11.66 3.76 7.80
C HIS A 160 12.10 4.99 6.98
N VAL A 161 11.17 5.51 6.16
CA VAL A 161 11.30 6.81 5.51
C VAL A 161 9.96 7.53 5.49
N TRP A 162 9.96 8.83 5.75
CA TRP A 162 8.77 9.66 5.64
C TRP A 162 8.49 10.04 4.18
N VAL A 163 7.23 9.92 3.78
CA VAL A 163 6.75 10.29 2.45
C VAL A 163 5.72 11.41 2.62
N MET A 164 5.96 12.51 1.93
CA MET A 164 5.05 13.67 1.91
C MET A 164 4.15 13.62 0.67
N PRO A 165 2.93 14.19 0.73
CA PRO A 165 2.10 14.36 -0.45
C PRO A 165 2.84 15.12 -1.56
N ASN A 166 2.76 14.62 -2.77
CA ASN A 166 3.30 15.26 -3.97
C ASN A 166 2.17 15.48 -4.98
N PRO A 167 1.65 16.70 -5.12
CA PRO A 167 0.51 16.99 -5.99
C PRO A 167 0.71 16.61 -7.46
N GLU A 168 1.94 16.74 -7.97
CA GLU A 168 2.25 16.36 -9.37
C GLU A 168 2.15 14.85 -9.56
N GLN A 169 2.72 14.06 -8.63
CA GLN A 169 2.63 12.61 -8.66
C GLN A 169 1.19 12.13 -8.46
N GLN A 170 0.44 12.76 -7.57
CA GLN A 170 -0.98 12.46 -7.34
C GLN A 170 -1.82 12.76 -8.58
N GLN A 171 -1.56 13.87 -9.28
CA GLN A 171 -2.24 14.19 -10.53
C GLN A 171 -1.93 13.15 -11.63
N ARG A 172 -0.69 12.71 -11.75
CA ARG A 172 -0.33 11.60 -12.67
C ARG A 172 -1.08 10.30 -12.38
N ILE A 173 -1.33 9.99 -11.11
CA ILE A 173 -2.14 8.83 -10.72
C ILE A 173 -3.60 9.02 -11.17
N ILE A 174 -4.19 10.19 -10.91
CA ILE A 174 -5.56 10.52 -11.32
C ILE A 174 -5.71 10.40 -12.84
N ASP A 175 -4.79 10.99 -13.59
CA ASP A 175 -4.81 10.98 -15.06
C ASP A 175 -4.58 9.57 -15.65
N GLY A 176 -3.93 8.69 -14.90
CA GLY A 176 -3.68 7.31 -15.28
C GLY A 176 -4.92 6.43 -15.19
N TRP A 177 -5.79 6.70 -14.22
CA TRP A 177 -7.03 5.96 -14.00
C TRP A 177 -8.15 6.41 -14.92
#